data_2bafb6c4f17051b769dc4818f4ca4877
#
_entry.id   2bafb6c4f17051b769dc4818f4ca4877
#
_cell.length_a   1.000
_cell.length_b   1.000
_cell.length_c   1.000
_cell.angle_alpha   90.00
_cell.angle_beta   90.00
_cell.angle_gamma   90.00
#
_symmetry.space_group_name_H-M   'P 1'
#
loop_
_entity.id
_entity.type
_entity.pdbx_description
1 polymer ?
#
loop_
_entity_poly.entity_id
_entity_poly.type
_entity_poly.pdbx_seq_one_letter_code
_entity_poly.pdbx_strand_id
1 'polypeptide(L)'
;MANRSTPTPKKLDRPAVLARIQALLEQGPPNAEALLAFAEFIHGKPFAEPSLTLPQLKTAVCKVFGCSNTIELRKSNEFNLAMAGRSFNLKTKADWLKLYREWVGVPQSERGKIGPTFINGIDVLENFRPWHVFGLDPSIASSDDIKEAFRRLAKLHHPDVGGNPMVMERLQKMRDSLLAFR
;
A
#
# COMPACT_ATOMS: atom_id res chain seq x y z
N MET A 1 -41.73 -3.18 -9.04
CA MET A 1 -40.88 -3.95 -8.06
C MET A 1 -40.05 -4.97 -8.81
N ALA A 2 -38.81 -4.65 -9.08
CA ALA A 2 -37.90 -5.55 -9.81
C ALA A 2 -37.16 -6.42 -8.81
N ASN A 3 -37.44 -7.71 -8.86
CA ASN A 3 -36.85 -8.75 -8.04
C ASN A 3 -35.41 -8.96 -8.51
N ARG A 4 -34.41 -8.43 -7.79
CA ARG A 4 -32.99 -8.72 -8.02
C ARG A 4 -32.71 -10.11 -7.43
N SER A 5 -32.83 -11.13 -8.27
CA SER A 5 -32.33 -12.46 -7.94
C SER A 5 -30.80 -12.39 -7.81
N THR A 6 -30.30 -12.56 -6.60
CA THR A 6 -28.88 -12.81 -6.32
C THR A 6 -28.46 -14.08 -7.06
N PRO A 7 -27.36 -14.07 -7.87
CA PRO A 7 -26.90 -15.27 -8.52
C PRO A 7 -26.46 -16.28 -7.46
N THR A 8 -27.07 -17.45 -7.47
CA THR A 8 -26.68 -18.59 -6.64
C THR A 8 -25.24 -18.97 -6.99
N PRO A 9 -24.34 -19.18 -6.03
CA PRO A 9 -22.97 -19.59 -6.33
C PRO A 9 -22.99 -20.93 -7.08
N LYS A 10 -22.32 -20.98 -8.23
CA LYS A 10 -22.21 -22.18 -9.05
C LYS A 10 -21.55 -23.26 -8.19
N LYS A 11 -22.28 -24.32 -7.85
CA LYS A 11 -21.78 -25.43 -7.05
C LYS A 11 -20.63 -26.08 -7.83
N LEU A 12 -19.40 -25.94 -7.33
CA LEU A 12 -18.24 -26.63 -7.93
C LEU A 12 -18.47 -28.14 -7.85
N ASP A 13 -18.34 -28.80 -8.98
CA ASP A 13 -18.40 -30.25 -9.02
C ASP A 13 -17.05 -30.87 -8.62
N ARG A 14 -17.10 -32.05 -8.03
CA ARG A 14 -15.92 -32.77 -7.58
C ARG A 14 -14.89 -33.02 -8.70
N PRO A 15 -15.27 -33.40 -9.95
CA PRO A 15 -14.36 -33.57 -11.06
C PRO A 15 -13.53 -32.31 -11.39
N ALA A 16 -14.15 -31.13 -11.43
CA ALA A 16 -13.44 -29.87 -11.71
C ALA A 16 -12.40 -29.54 -10.62
N VAL A 17 -12.73 -29.79 -9.36
CA VAL A 17 -11.81 -29.62 -8.23
C VAL A 17 -10.63 -30.58 -8.34
N LEU A 18 -10.86 -31.85 -8.61
CA LEU A 18 -9.79 -32.85 -8.76
C LEU A 18 -8.88 -32.56 -9.94
N ALA A 19 -9.43 -32.16 -11.09
CA ALA A 19 -8.64 -31.75 -12.25
C ALA A 19 -7.73 -30.55 -11.92
N ARG A 20 -8.21 -29.58 -11.15
CA ARG A 20 -7.40 -28.41 -10.74
C ARG A 20 -6.31 -28.79 -9.75
N ILE A 21 -6.59 -29.70 -8.81
CA ILE A 21 -5.58 -30.26 -7.90
C ILE A 21 -4.48 -30.97 -8.69
N GLN A 22 -4.85 -31.81 -9.63
CA GLN A 22 -3.89 -32.55 -10.46
C GLN A 22 -3.00 -31.61 -11.27
N ALA A 23 -3.56 -30.59 -11.90
CA ALA A 23 -2.81 -29.57 -12.63
C ALA A 23 -1.83 -28.78 -11.73
N LEU A 24 -2.16 -28.56 -10.46
CA LEU A 24 -1.27 -27.93 -9.50
C LEU A 24 -0.10 -28.85 -9.11
N LEU A 25 -0.37 -30.13 -8.89
CA LEU A 25 0.66 -31.12 -8.53
C LEU A 25 1.66 -31.38 -9.67
N GLU A 26 1.22 -31.29 -10.92
CA GLU A 26 2.07 -31.41 -12.11
C GLU A 26 3.09 -30.26 -12.24
N GLN A 27 2.81 -29.08 -11.64
CA GLN A 27 3.71 -27.91 -11.62
C GLN A 27 4.78 -27.97 -10.52
N GLY A 28 4.77 -29.01 -9.69
CA GLY A 28 5.66 -29.18 -8.55
C GLY A 28 4.98 -28.88 -7.20
N PRO A 29 5.75 -28.80 -6.11
CA PRO A 29 5.17 -28.53 -4.80
C PRO A 29 4.51 -27.14 -4.80
N PRO A 30 3.22 -27.04 -4.39
CA PRO A 30 2.47 -25.79 -4.49
C PRO A 30 3.06 -24.72 -3.56
N ASN A 31 3.35 -23.56 -4.12
CA ASN A 31 3.72 -22.36 -3.36
C ASN A 31 2.45 -21.62 -2.82
N ALA A 32 2.65 -20.59 -2.01
CA ALA A 32 1.56 -19.82 -1.41
C ALA A 32 0.62 -19.18 -2.44
N GLU A 33 1.14 -18.76 -3.59
CA GLU A 33 0.36 -18.16 -4.68
C GLU A 33 -0.54 -19.18 -5.37
N ALA A 34 -0.02 -20.38 -5.64
CA ALA A 34 -0.77 -21.50 -6.22
C ALA A 34 -1.89 -21.97 -5.28
N LEU A 35 -1.61 -22.02 -3.97
CA LEU A 35 -2.61 -22.37 -2.95
C LEU A 35 -3.70 -21.30 -2.84
N LEU A 36 -3.33 -20.02 -2.91
CA LEU A 36 -4.29 -18.92 -2.91
C LEU A 36 -5.19 -18.97 -4.14
N ALA A 37 -4.60 -19.14 -5.33
CA ALA A 37 -5.36 -19.29 -6.58
C ALA A 37 -6.31 -20.49 -6.58
N PHE A 38 -5.91 -21.59 -5.95
CA PHE A 38 -6.78 -22.74 -5.75
C PHE A 38 -7.93 -22.45 -4.77
N ALA A 39 -7.64 -21.76 -3.67
CA ALA A 39 -8.66 -21.36 -2.70
C ALA A 39 -9.68 -20.39 -3.31
N GLU A 40 -9.24 -19.44 -4.15
CA GLU A 40 -10.12 -18.54 -4.92
C GLU A 40 -10.97 -19.28 -5.95
N PHE A 41 -10.41 -20.28 -6.62
CA PHE A 41 -11.15 -21.17 -7.52
C PHE A 41 -12.27 -21.91 -6.79
N ILE A 42 -12.01 -22.46 -5.61
CA ILE A 42 -13.02 -23.10 -4.76
C ILE A 42 -14.08 -22.09 -4.28
N HIS A 43 -13.64 -20.89 -3.89
CA HIS A 43 -14.53 -19.82 -3.41
C HIS A 43 -15.39 -19.22 -4.53
N GLY A 44 -15.01 -19.42 -5.81
CA GLY A 44 -15.71 -18.91 -7.00
C GLY A 44 -15.50 -17.40 -7.28
N LYS A 45 -14.63 -16.75 -6.53
CA LYS A 45 -14.24 -15.34 -6.71
C LYS A 45 -12.91 -15.09 -6.02
N PRO A 46 -12.13 -14.10 -6.47
CA PRO A 46 -10.94 -13.65 -5.76
C PRO A 46 -11.25 -13.24 -4.33
N PHE A 47 -10.35 -13.55 -3.41
CA PHE A 47 -10.45 -13.00 -2.06
C PHE A 47 -10.17 -11.50 -2.15
N ALA A 48 -11.15 -10.70 -1.68
CA ALA A 48 -10.92 -9.28 -1.55
C ALA A 48 -9.77 -9.07 -0.55
N GLU A 49 -8.71 -8.41 -0.98
CA GLU A 49 -7.66 -7.99 -0.04
C GLU A 49 -8.32 -7.16 1.08
N PRO A 50 -7.96 -7.39 2.33
CA PRO A 50 -8.55 -6.69 3.46
C PRO A 50 -8.21 -5.21 3.38
N SER A 51 -9.08 -4.42 2.73
CA SER A 51 -8.95 -2.97 2.68
C SER A 51 -9.43 -2.37 3.99
N LEU A 52 -8.68 -1.42 4.53
CA LEU A 52 -9.08 -0.70 5.74
C LEU A 52 -10.45 -0.02 5.54
N THR A 53 -11.34 -0.25 6.48
CA THR A 53 -12.65 0.42 6.52
C THR A 53 -12.50 1.86 7.01
N LEU A 54 -13.47 2.72 6.70
CA LEU A 54 -13.44 4.12 7.16
C LEU A 54 -13.34 4.26 8.70
N PRO A 55 -14.05 3.47 9.53
CA PRO A 55 -13.85 3.48 10.97
C PRO A 55 -12.44 3.12 11.41
N GLN A 56 -11.83 2.09 10.80
CA GLN A 56 -10.46 1.68 11.11
C GLN A 56 -9.44 2.78 10.78
N LEU A 57 -9.58 3.44 9.62
CA LEU A 57 -8.75 4.57 9.24
C LEU A 57 -8.86 5.71 10.25
N LYS A 58 -10.08 6.09 10.64
CA LYS A 58 -10.34 7.14 11.63
C LYS A 58 -9.70 6.81 12.98
N THR A 59 -9.94 5.61 13.48
CA THR A 59 -9.38 5.17 14.77
C THR A 59 -7.84 5.19 14.76
N ALA A 60 -7.23 4.69 13.68
CA ALA A 60 -5.78 4.66 13.56
C ALA A 60 -5.16 6.07 13.51
N VAL A 61 -5.74 6.99 12.74
CA VAL A 61 -5.27 8.39 12.68
C VAL A 61 -5.49 9.09 14.02
N CYS A 62 -6.67 8.96 14.64
CA CYS A 62 -6.92 9.55 15.97
C CYS A 62 -5.88 9.09 16.99
N LYS A 63 -5.53 7.81 17.00
CA LYS A 63 -4.54 7.24 17.93
C LYS A 63 -3.15 7.89 17.78
N VAL A 64 -2.72 8.22 16.56
CA VAL A 64 -1.42 8.88 16.33
C VAL A 64 -1.37 10.27 16.96
N PHE A 65 -2.50 10.99 16.95
CA PHE A 65 -2.63 12.32 17.55
C PHE A 65 -3.12 12.28 19.02
N GLY A 66 -3.09 11.11 19.67
CA GLY A 66 -3.52 10.96 21.07
C GLY A 66 -5.01 11.22 21.32
N CYS A 67 -5.85 11.18 20.28
CA CYS A 67 -7.28 11.46 20.37
C CYS A 67 -8.12 10.19 20.41
N SER A 68 -9.19 10.19 21.23
CA SER A 68 -10.10 9.05 21.34
C SER A 68 -11.11 8.99 20.18
N ASN A 69 -11.40 10.13 19.54
CA ASN A 69 -12.38 10.22 18.48
C ASN A 69 -12.11 11.40 17.52
N THR A 70 -12.88 11.45 16.42
CA THR A 70 -12.72 12.48 15.40
C THR A 70 -13.17 13.89 15.83
N ILE A 71 -13.94 14.02 16.89
CA ILE A 71 -14.35 15.33 17.44
C ILE A 71 -13.15 15.95 18.19
N GLU A 72 -12.49 15.16 19.02
CA GLU A 72 -11.25 15.55 19.69
C GLU A 72 -10.14 15.87 18.68
N LEU A 73 -9.98 15.01 17.66
CA LEU A 73 -8.99 15.20 16.61
C LEU A 73 -9.13 16.58 15.94
N ARG A 74 -10.36 17.01 15.62
CA ARG A 74 -10.62 18.33 15.01
C ARG A 74 -10.31 19.51 15.94
N LYS A 75 -10.28 19.27 17.25
CA LYS A 75 -9.95 20.29 18.27
C LYS A 75 -8.47 20.23 18.66
N SER A 76 -7.74 19.19 18.28
CA SER A 76 -6.32 19.03 18.58
C SER A 76 -5.50 20.12 17.87
N ASN A 77 -4.67 20.80 18.61
CA ASN A 77 -3.75 21.81 18.08
C ASN A 77 -2.69 21.16 17.18
N GLU A 78 -2.19 19.96 17.56
CA GLU A 78 -1.20 19.21 16.83
C GLU A 78 -1.75 18.80 15.44
N PHE A 79 -3.00 18.30 15.40
CA PHE A 79 -3.64 17.96 14.14
C PHE A 79 -3.88 19.21 13.28
N ASN A 80 -4.38 20.31 13.86
CA ASN A 80 -4.64 21.54 13.12
C ASN A 80 -3.35 22.16 12.57
N LEU A 81 -2.25 22.11 13.32
CA LEU A 81 -0.95 22.56 12.87
C LEU A 81 -0.41 21.67 11.72
N ALA A 82 -0.54 20.36 11.85
CA ALA A 82 -0.13 19.39 10.82
C ALA A 82 -0.93 19.54 9.52
N MET A 83 -2.18 20.03 9.61
CA MET A 83 -3.08 20.28 8.47
C MET A 83 -3.02 21.72 7.96
N ALA A 84 -2.24 22.60 8.57
CA ALA A 84 -2.16 24.00 8.18
C ALA A 84 -1.78 24.18 6.70
N GLY A 85 -2.55 24.99 5.97
CA GLY A 85 -2.37 25.21 4.53
C GLY A 85 -2.80 24.06 3.61
N ARG A 86 -3.44 23.02 4.14
CA ARG A 86 -3.87 21.83 3.39
C ARG A 86 -5.40 21.68 3.44
N SER A 87 -5.98 21.24 2.32
CA SER A 87 -7.41 20.98 2.21
C SER A 87 -7.69 19.48 2.27
N PHE A 88 -8.39 19.02 3.32
CA PHE A 88 -8.86 17.65 3.46
C PHE A 88 -10.36 17.60 3.67
N ASN A 89 -11.04 16.76 2.91
CA ASN A 89 -12.45 16.48 3.13
C ASN A 89 -12.59 15.26 4.07
N LEU A 90 -12.62 15.51 5.37
CA LEU A 90 -12.73 14.45 6.40
C LEU A 90 -14.07 13.66 6.37
N LYS A 91 -14.90 13.83 5.33
CA LYS A 91 -16.07 13.01 5.07
C LYS A 91 -15.76 11.82 4.15
N THR A 92 -14.68 11.87 3.36
CA THR A 92 -14.34 10.84 2.37
C THR A 92 -13.37 9.81 2.90
N LYS A 93 -13.54 8.55 2.49
CA LYS A 93 -12.58 7.47 2.79
C LYS A 93 -11.21 7.76 2.16
N ALA A 94 -11.19 8.37 0.98
CA ALA A 94 -9.96 8.68 0.25
C ALA A 94 -9.05 9.64 1.03
N ASP A 95 -9.60 10.70 1.63
CA ASP A 95 -8.80 11.64 2.41
C ASP A 95 -8.31 11.02 3.73
N TRP A 96 -9.13 10.17 4.37
CA TRP A 96 -8.66 9.40 5.54
C TRP A 96 -7.56 8.40 5.19
N LEU A 97 -7.60 7.81 3.99
CA LEU A 97 -6.55 6.92 3.52
C LEU A 97 -5.24 7.69 3.26
N LYS A 98 -5.30 8.91 2.71
CA LYS A 98 -4.13 9.79 2.58
C LYS A 98 -3.50 10.10 3.94
N LEU A 99 -4.33 10.50 4.92
CA LEU A 99 -3.87 10.74 6.29
C LEU A 99 -3.26 9.48 6.93
N TYR A 100 -3.88 8.32 6.71
CA TYR A 100 -3.35 7.06 7.19
C TYR A 100 -1.97 6.76 6.59
N ARG A 101 -1.81 6.88 5.28
CA ARG A 101 -0.53 6.65 4.58
C ARG A 101 0.57 7.60 5.08
N GLU A 102 0.21 8.81 5.40
CA GLU A 102 1.15 9.84 5.86
C GLU A 102 1.56 9.64 7.33
N TRP A 103 0.60 9.46 8.22
CA TRP A 103 0.83 9.50 9.66
C TRP A 103 0.91 8.12 10.34
N VAL A 104 0.19 7.12 9.83
CA VAL A 104 0.16 5.78 10.40
C VAL A 104 1.12 4.84 9.69
N GLY A 105 0.98 4.70 8.37
CA GLY A 105 1.82 3.82 7.56
C GLY A 105 1.14 3.35 6.28
N VAL A 106 1.82 2.45 5.57
CA VAL A 106 1.27 1.84 4.35
C VAL A 106 0.24 0.78 4.74
N PRO A 107 -0.99 0.81 4.21
CA PRO A 107 -1.96 -0.25 4.43
C PRO A 107 -1.42 -1.62 4.01
N GLN A 108 -1.78 -2.67 4.74
CA GLN A 108 -1.28 -4.02 4.46
C GLN A 108 -1.65 -4.51 3.04
N SER A 109 -2.84 -4.16 2.57
CA SER A 109 -3.30 -4.45 1.21
C SER A 109 -2.50 -3.75 0.09
N GLU A 110 -1.65 -2.81 0.44
CA GLU A 110 -0.81 -2.04 -0.50
C GLU A 110 0.67 -2.44 -0.43
N ARG A 111 1.04 -3.33 0.49
CA ARG A 111 2.43 -3.80 0.67
C ARG A 111 2.75 -4.99 -0.23
N GLY A 112 4.03 -5.13 -0.60
CA GLY A 112 4.53 -6.29 -1.33
C GLY A 112 4.08 -6.37 -2.80
N LYS A 113 3.39 -5.36 -3.32
CA LYS A 113 2.98 -5.30 -4.73
C LYS A 113 4.16 -4.96 -5.62
N ILE A 114 4.07 -5.40 -6.88
CA ILE A 114 5.07 -5.15 -7.92
C ILE A 114 4.43 -4.34 -9.03
N GLY A 115 5.18 -3.40 -9.60
CA GLY A 115 4.70 -2.57 -10.71
C GLY A 115 5.67 -1.42 -10.99
N PRO A 116 5.43 -0.62 -12.05
CA PRO A 116 6.35 0.44 -12.48
C PRO A 116 6.49 1.60 -11.47
N THR A 117 5.55 1.71 -10.52
CA THR A 117 5.56 2.73 -9.46
C THR A 117 5.95 2.16 -8.09
N PHE A 118 6.22 0.83 -8.03
CA PHE A 118 6.52 0.14 -6.77
C PHE A 118 8.02 -0.02 -6.56
N ILE A 119 8.50 0.39 -5.41
CA ILE A 119 9.88 0.20 -4.94
C ILE A 119 9.83 -0.39 -3.54
N ASN A 120 10.55 -1.50 -3.34
CA ASN A 120 10.53 -2.25 -2.09
C ASN A 120 9.10 -2.57 -1.59
N GLY A 121 8.22 -2.93 -2.53
CA GLY A 121 6.83 -3.33 -2.24
C GLY A 121 5.88 -2.18 -1.86
N ILE A 122 6.27 -0.92 -2.09
CA ILE A 122 5.48 0.27 -1.81
C ILE A 122 5.29 1.10 -3.08
N ASP A 123 4.05 1.51 -3.37
CA ASP A 123 3.79 2.51 -4.40
C ASP A 123 4.32 3.89 -3.93
N VAL A 124 5.37 4.37 -4.60
CA VAL A 124 6.07 5.61 -4.21
C VAL A 124 5.29 6.87 -4.58
N LEU A 125 4.33 6.78 -5.50
CA LEU A 125 3.48 7.91 -5.87
C LEU A 125 2.41 8.16 -4.79
N GLU A 126 1.88 7.10 -4.20
CA GLU A 126 0.86 7.15 -3.15
C GLU A 126 1.46 7.31 -1.74
N ASN A 127 2.68 6.82 -1.52
CA ASN A 127 3.31 6.76 -0.21
C ASN A 127 4.65 7.51 -0.19
N PHE A 128 4.84 8.41 0.79
CA PHE A 128 6.12 9.08 1.02
C PHE A 128 6.83 8.43 2.21
N ARG A 129 7.59 7.36 1.94
CA ARG A 129 8.32 6.58 2.96
C ARG A 129 9.81 6.45 2.57
N PRO A 130 10.58 7.55 2.61
CA PRO A 130 11.92 7.60 2.03
C PRO A 130 12.86 6.55 2.60
N TRP A 131 12.93 6.35 3.91
CA TRP A 131 13.80 5.34 4.52
C TRP A 131 13.51 3.92 4.00
N HIS A 132 12.22 3.55 3.90
CA HIS A 132 11.81 2.25 3.40
C HIS A 132 12.09 2.10 1.89
N VAL A 133 11.76 3.13 1.09
CA VAL A 133 11.98 3.12 -0.37
C VAL A 133 13.46 3.01 -0.71
N PHE A 134 14.32 3.67 0.06
CA PHE A 134 15.78 3.61 -0.11
C PHE A 134 16.39 2.35 0.50
N GLY A 135 15.66 1.62 1.34
CA GLY A 135 16.14 0.42 2.03
C GLY A 135 17.19 0.75 3.08
N LEU A 136 17.08 1.89 3.75
CA LEU A 136 18.04 2.40 4.72
C LEU A 136 17.45 2.39 6.13
N ASP A 137 18.31 2.12 7.11
CA ASP A 137 17.96 2.24 8.53
C ASP A 137 18.20 3.70 8.99
N PRO A 138 17.16 4.39 9.48
CA PRO A 138 17.29 5.78 9.93
C PRO A 138 18.26 5.99 11.09
N SER A 139 18.60 4.95 11.85
CA SER A 139 19.46 5.05 13.02
C SER A 139 20.95 5.06 12.66
N ILE A 140 21.35 4.48 11.52
CA ILE A 140 22.75 4.27 11.16
C ILE A 140 23.16 4.84 9.79
N ALA A 141 22.19 5.10 8.90
CA ALA A 141 22.49 5.54 7.54
C ALA A 141 23.15 6.92 7.52
N SER A 142 24.22 7.07 6.77
CA SER A 142 24.91 8.33 6.54
C SER A 142 24.35 9.09 5.32
N SER A 143 24.78 10.35 5.14
CA SER A 143 24.46 11.12 3.93
C SER A 143 25.01 10.47 2.65
N ASP A 144 26.10 9.75 2.73
CA ASP A 144 26.69 9.07 1.56
C ASP A 144 25.92 7.80 1.21
N ASP A 145 25.41 7.05 2.21
CA ASP A 145 24.50 5.92 1.99
C ASP A 145 23.22 6.37 1.27
N ILE A 146 22.68 7.53 1.65
CA ILE A 146 21.50 8.11 0.99
C ILE A 146 21.79 8.43 -0.48
N LYS A 147 22.95 9.06 -0.77
CA LYS A 147 23.34 9.40 -2.15
C LYS A 147 23.59 8.14 -2.98
N GLU A 148 24.18 7.11 -2.39
CA GLU A 148 24.45 5.83 -3.07
C GLU A 148 23.15 5.08 -3.39
N ALA A 149 22.26 4.95 -2.41
CA ALA A 149 20.92 4.35 -2.61
C ALA A 149 20.12 5.11 -3.67
N PHE A 150 20.18 6.45 -3.67
CA PHE A 150 19.55 7.26 -4.70
C PHE A 150 20.13 6.96 -6.09
N ARG A 151 21.46 6.93 -6.25
CA ARG A 151 22.11 6.62 -7.56
C ARG A 151 21.70 5.25 -8.08
N ARG A 152 21.59 4.25 -7.20
CA ARG A 152 21.12 2.90 -7.55
C ARG A 152 19.67 2.91 -8.05
N LEU A 153 18.75 3.58 -7.33
CA LEU A 153 17.35 3.67 -7.73
C LEU A 153 17.17 4.53 -8.99
N ALA A 154 17.92 5.62 -9.11
CA ALA A 154 17.89 6.48 -10.29
C ALA A 154 18.28 5.71 -11.57
N LYS A 155 19.31 4.85 -11.52
CA LYS A 155 19.67 3.99 -12.66
C LYS A 155 18.53 3.09 -13.14
N LEU A 156 17.69 2.60 -12.22
CA LEU A 156 16.60 1.68 -12.53
C LEU A 156 15.32 2.39 -12.99
N HIS A 157 15.10 3.61 -12.51
CA HIS A 157 13.85 4.34 -12.72
C HIS A 157 14.02 5.62 -13.55
N HIS A 158 15.20 5.85 -14.15
CA HIS A 158 15.43 7.02 -14.98
C HIS A 158 14.58 6.96 -16.26
N PRO A 159 13.98 8.07 -16.69
CA PRO A 159 13.19 8.12 -17.93
C PRO A 159 13.95 7.62 -19.16
N ASP A 160 15.26 7.88 -19.28
CA ASP A 160 16.09 7.46 -20.39
C ASP A 160 16.23 5.93 -20.54
N VAL A 161 15.98 5.18 -19.45
CA VAL A 161 15.94 3.70 -19.47
C VAL A 161 14.52 3.15 -19.42
N GLY A 162 13.52 3.99 -19.74
CA GLY A 162 12.12 3.59 -19.73
C GLY A 162 11.42 3.69 -18.38
N GLY A 163 12.04 4.32 -17.39
CA GLY A 163 11.44 4.58 -16.08
C GLY A 163 10.34 5.65 -16.13
N ASN A 164 9.52 5.68 -15.08
CA ASN A 164 8.43 6.66 -14.96
C ASN A 164 8.97 8.00 -14.43
N PRO A 165 8.80 9.14 -15.16
CA PRO A 165 9.27 10.47 -14.73
C PRO A 165 8.72 10.90 -13.37
N MET A 166 7.47 10.57 -13.04
CA MET A 166 6.86 10.90 -11.75
C MET A 166 7.51 10.14 -10.59
N VAL A 167 7.92 8.88 -10.84
CA VAL A 167 8.68 8.08 -9.87
C VAL A 167 10.04 8.72 -9.63
N MET A 168 10.73 9.12 -10.70
CA MET A 168 12.03 9.79 -10.59
C MET A 168 11.95 11.11 -9.82
N GLU A 169 10.98 11.95 -10.11
CA GLU A 169 10.73 13.19 -9.35
C GLU A 169 10.45 12.89 -7.87
N ARG A 170 9.67 11.83 -7.60
CA ARG A 170 9.36 11.43 -6.22
C ARG A 170 10.60 10.95 -5.47
N LEU A 171 11.47 10.19 -6.13
CA LEU A 171 12.75 9.76 -5.56
C LEU A 171 13.68 10.93 -5.24
N GLN A 172 13.72 11.97 -6.09
CA GLN A 172 14.49 13.19 -5.82
C GLN A 172 13.98 13.89 -4.56
N LYS A 173 12.67 14.09 -4.44
CA LYS A 173 12.05 14.69 -3.25
C LYS A 173 12.31 13.87 -1.98
N MET A 174 12.28 12.53 -2.09
CA MET A 174 12.59 11.65 -0.97
C MET A 174 14.05 11.76 -0.54
N ARG A 175 15.01 11.79 -1.50
CA ARG A 175 16.43 12.02 -1.21
C ARG A 175 16.64 13.34 -0.49
N ASP A 176 16.07 14.43 -1.02
CA ASP A 176 16.26 15.77 -0.46
C ASP A 176 15.70 15.85 0.96
N SER A 177 14.55 15.22 1.19
CA SER A 177 13.98 15.08 2.54
C SER A 177 14.93 14.34 3.48
N LEU A 178 15.52 13.22 3.07
CA LEU A 178 16.48 12.47 3.89
C LEU A 178 17.74 13.28 4.22
N LEU A 179 18.27 14.00 3.24
CA LEU A 179 19.47 14.82 3.43
C LEU A 179 19.22 16.05 4.31
N ALA A 180 17.99 16.58 4.34
CA ALA A 180 17.63 17.71 5.21
C ALA A 180 17.57 17.33 6.70
N PHE A 181 17.46 16.05 7.04
CA PHE A 181 17.43 15.52 8.41
C PHE A 181 18.78 14.98 8.90
N ARG A 182 19.87 15.16 8.13
CA ARG A 182 21.24 14.75 8.43
C ARG A 182 22.20 15.91 8.37
#